data_771f7c89e16daf7df28ba7fcb6312419
#
_entry.id   771f7c89e16daf7df28ba7fcb6312419
#
_cell.length_a   1.000
_cell.length_b   1.000
_cell.length_c   1.000
_cell.angle_alpha   90.00
_cell.angle_beta   90.00
_cell.angle_gamma   90.00
#
_symmetry.space_group_name_H-M   'P 1'
#
loop_
_entity.id
_entity.type
_entity.pdbx_description
1 polymer ?
#
loop_
_entity_poly.entity_id
_entity_poly.type
_entity_poly.pdbx_seq_one_letter_code
_entity_poly.pdbx_strand_id
1 'polypeptide(L)'
;YDGALGLYSEQARLANIPDSIIDQSVLNTFPYDARFSWTIKYMGPLYVPRKGDRILITPKEACLYRHILEWETGTNVSCDTITYHTFKHDYYYLCGDNVLNSCDARYWGFVPEEYIIGVVTHITYSINPYTGRLRNERTFKHV
;
A
#
# COMPACT_ATOMS: atom_id res chain seq x y z
N TYR A 1 5.98 -0.88 18.95
CA TYR A 1 5.02 -0.18 18.13
C TYR A 1 4.13 0.64 19.03
N ASP A 2 4.17 1.92 18.84
CA ASP A 2 3.60 2.88 19.76
C ASP A 2 2.08 2.70 19.83
N GLY A 3 1.56 2.45 21.03
CA GLY A 3 0.13 2.28 21.27
C GLY A 3 -0.71 3.50 20.81
N ALA A 4 -0.07 4.66 20.68
CA ALA A 4 -0.69 5.85 20.15
C ALA A 4 -1.12 5.70 18.68
N LEU A 5 -0.31 5.02 17.84
CA LEU A 5 -0.63 4.82 16.43
C LEU A 5 -1.84 3.89 16.25
N GLY A 6 -1.94 2.85 17.06
CA GLY A 6 -3.10 1.97 17.08
C GLY A 6 -4.38 2.70 17.51
N LEU A 7 -4.26 3.59 18.48
CA LEU A 7 -5.37 4.43 18.93
C LEU A 7 -5.84 5.38 17.82
N TYR A 8 -4.91 6.03 17.13
CA TYR A 8 -5.24 6.91 16.01
C TYR A 8 -5.89 6.17 14.85
N SER A 9 -5.44 4.97 14.53
CA SER A 9 -6.01 4.20 13.44
C SER A 9 -7.47 3.84 13.68
N GLU A 10 -7.80 3.46 14.91
CA GLU A 10 -9.17 3.12 15.28
C GLU A 10 -10.07 4.36 15.31
N GLN A 11 -9.60 5.45 15.93
CA GLN A 11 -10.33 6.71 16.00
C GLN A 11 -10.49 7.36 14.63
N ALA A 12 -9.48 7.34 13.78
CA ALA A 12 -9.57 7.89 12.43
C ALA A 12 -10.57 7.13 11.55
N ARG A 13 -10.69 5.82 11.72
CA ARG A 13 -11.73 5.02 11.09
C ARG A 13 -13.14 5.44 11.50
N LEU A 14 -13.31 5.75 12.78
CA LEU A 14 -14.62 6.02 13.37
C LEU A 14 -15.03 7.49 13.32
N ALA A 15 -14.06 8.41 13.41
CA ALA A 15 -14.33 9.82 13.74
C ALA A 15 -13.79 10.84 12.72
N ASN A 16 -13.24 10.45 11.56
CA ASN A 16 -12.66 11.41 10.60
C ASN A 16 -11.70 12.42 11.25
N ILE A 17 -10.70 11.94 11.98
CA ILE A 17 -9.74 12.80 12.67
C ILE A 17 -9.09 13.76 11.67
N PRO A 18 -9.08 15.08 11.93
CA PRO A 18 -8.41 16.04 11.08
C PRO A 18 -6.92 15.75 10.93
N ASP A 19 -6.38 15.96 9.73
CA ASP A 19 -4.97 15.71 9.42
C ASP A 19 -4.01 16.53 10.31
N SER A 20 -4.47 17.67 10.82
CA SER A 20 -3.73 18.52 11.77
C SER A 20 -3.44 17.85 13.11
N ILE A 21 -4.17 16.80 13.47
CA ILE A 21 -4.02 16.05 14.73
C ILE A 21 -3.12 14.82 14.51
N ILE A 22 -2.98 14.36 13.27
CA ILE A 22 -2.15 13.21 12.91
C ILE A 22 -0.76 13.70 12.55
N ASP A 23 0.27 13.01 13.01
CA ASP A 23 1.65 13.29 12.60
C ASP A 23 1.76 13.31 11.08
N GLN A 24 2.35 14.36 10.52
CA GLN A 24 2.47 14.53 9.07
C GLN A 24 3.28 13.40 8.42
N SER A 25 4.19 12.76 9.16
CA SER A 25 4.94 11.60 8.67
C SER A 25 4.04 10.40 8.36
N VAL A 26 2.93 10.27 9.08
CA VAL A 26 1.93 9.20 8.87
C VAL A 26 1.06 9.49 7.64
N LEU A 27 0.96 10.76 7.24
CA LEU A 27 0.17 11.14 6.07
C LEU A 27 0.95 10.98 4.76
N ASN A 28 2.28 10.95 4.83
CA ASN A 28 3.11 10.73 3.64
C ASN A 28 2.89 9.33 3.08
N THR A 29 2.73 9.26 1.77
CA THR A 29 2.42 7.99 1.08
C THR A 29 3.13 7.91 -0.25
N PHE A 30 3.23 6.70 -0.76
CA PHE A 30 3.71 6.41 -2.11
C PHE A 30 3.01 7.30 -3.16
N PRO A 31 3.69 7.85 -4.17
CA PRO A 31 5.11 7.64 -4.52
C PRO A 31 6.08 8.65 -3.89
N TYR A 32 5.70 9.38 -2.85
CA TYR A 32 6.52 10.39 -2.14
C TYR A 32 7.01 11.53 -3.05
N ASP A 33 6.18 11.94 -3.99
CA ASP A 33 6.50 12.97 -4.97
C ASP A 33 5.44 14.08 -4.93
N ALA A 34 5.89 15.33 -4.94
CA ALA A 34 5.03 16.51 -4.83
C ALA A 34 4.02 16.67 -5.99
N ARG A 35 4.20 15.95 -7.09
CA ARG A 35 3.23 15.91 -8.19
C ARG A 35 1.93 15.18 -7.83
N PHE A 36 1.97 14.39 -6.75
CA PHE A 36 0.83 13.68 -6.21
C PHE A 36 0.44 14.31 -4.88
N SER A 37 -0.72 14.90 -4.80
CA SER A 37 -1.28 15.43 -3.54
C SER A 37 -1.92 14.30 -2.71
N TRP A 38 -1.27 13.12 -2.68
CA TRP A 38 -1.79 11.96 -2.01
C TRP A 38 -1.38 11.90 -0.56
N THR A 39 -2.30 11.43 0.25
CA THR A 39 -2.06 11.09 1.64
C THR A 39 -2.61 9.69 1.90
N ILE A 40 -2.28 9.12 3.05
CA ILE A 40 -2.81 7.80 3.43
C ILE A 40 -4.34 7.73 3.47
N LYS A 41 -5.02 8.87 3.63
CA LYS A 41 -6.48 8.98 3.64
C LYS A 41 -7.07 9.24 2.25
N TYR A 42 -6.36 9.96 1.40
CA TYR A 42 -6.82 10.42 0.10
C TYR A 42 -5.80 10.05 -0.97
N MET A 43 -6.07 9.01 -1.70
CA MET A 43 -5.19 8.48 -2.72
C MET A 43 -5.96 8.15 -3.99
N GLY A 44 -5.31 8.34 -5.12
CA GLY A 44 -5.82 7.94 -6.43
C GLY A 44 -6.33 9.10 -7.29
N PRO A 45 -6.85 8.80 -8.48
CA PRO A 45 -6.95 7.45 -9.04
C PRO A 45 -5.59 6.83 -9.35
N LEU A 46 -5.48 5.52 -9.15
CA LEU A 46 -4.28 4.73 -9.37
C LEU A 46 -4.58 3.60 -10.35
N TYR A 47 -3.87 3.59 -11.48
CA TYR A 47 -3.93 2.48 -12.40
C TYR A 47 -2.93 1.41 -11.99
N VAL A 48 -3.39 0.17 -11.83
CA VAL A 48 -2.56 -1.00 -11.51
C VAL A 48 -2.30 -1.76 -12.80
N PRO A 49 -1.05 -1.80 -13.29
CA PRO A 49 -0.72 -2.42 -14.56
C PRO A 49 -0.88 -3.94 -14.55
N ARG A 50 -1.24 -4.49 -15.70
CA ARG A 50 -1.24 -5.93 -15.98
C ARG A 50 -0.15 -6.27 -16.99
N LYS A 51 0.22 -7.53 -17.02
CA LYS A 51 1.10 -8.08 -18.05
C LYS A 51 0.53 -7.81 -19.45
N GLY A 52 1.36 -7.23 -20.31
CA GLY A 52 1.00 -6.85 -21.66
C GLY A 52 0.41 -5.45 -21.81
N ASP A 53 0.06 -4.76 -20.73
CA ASP A 53 -0.40 -3.38 -20.80
C ASP A 53 0.71 -2.48 -21.34
N ARG A 54 0.40 -1.72 -22.38
CA ARG A 54 1.31 -0.74 -22.97
C ARG A 54 0.87 0.67 -22.59
N ILE A 55 1.66 1.33 -21.76
CA ILE A 55 1.35 2.65 -21.22
C ILE A 55 2.41 3.67 -21.67
N LEU A 56 1.95 4.88 -21.99
CA LEU A 56 2.85 6.02 -22.14
C LEU A 56 3.34 6.44 -20.75
N ILE A 57 4.62 6.29 -20.53
CA ILE A 57 5.29 6.76 -19.33
C ILE A 57 5.64 8.23 -19.52
N THR A 58 4.86 9.10 -18.92
CA THR A 58 5.15 10.54 -18.81
C THR A 58 5.96 10.78 -17.51
N PRO A 59 6.46 12.01 -17.26
CA PRO A 59 7.13 12.32 -16.00
C PRO A 59 6.34 11.95 -14.74
N LYS A 60 5.00 11.99 -14.82
CA LYS A 60 4.13 11.58 -13.71
C LYS A 60 4.13 10.06 -13.52
N GLU A 61 3.92 9.32 -14.61
CA GLU A 61 3.95 7.85 -14.60
C GLU A 61 5.35 7.32 -14.28
N ALA A 62 6.41 7.99 -14.76
CA ALA A 62 7.79 7.62 -14.45
C ALA A 62 8.06 7.64 -12.95
N CYS A 63 7.57 8.64 -12.23
CA CYS A 63 7.68 8.67 -10.76
C CYS A 63 6.79 7.64 -10.09
N LEU A 64 5.56 7.46 -10.58
CA LEU A 64 4.60 6.53 -10.02
C LEU A 64 5.06 5.07 -10.16
N TYR A 65 5.55 4.69 -11.34
CA TYR A 65 5.95 3.31 -11.63
C TYR A 65 7.46 3.07 -11.49
N ARG A 66 8.23 4.04 -10.98
CA ARG A 66 9.69 3.98 -10.92
C ARG A 66 10.22 2.62 -10.48
N HIS A 67 9.81 2.15 -9.31
CA HIS A 67 10.33 0.90 -8.73
C HIS A 67 10.06 -0.32 -9.60
N ILE A 68 8.86 -0.44 -10.16
CA ILE A 68 8.53 -1.59 -11.02
C ILE A 68 9.16 -1.48 -12.40
N LEU A 69 9.34 -0.27 -12.93
CA LEU A 69 10.07 -0.04 -14.18
C LEU A 69 11.55 -0.38 -14.01
N GLU A 70 12.18 0.07 -12.94
CA GLU A 70 13.58 -0.25 -12.62
C GLU A 70 13.76 -1.76 -12.40
N TRP A 71 12.82 -2.40 -11.73
CA TRP A 71 12.84 -3.84 -11.52
C TRP A 71 12.69 -4.63 -12.83
N GLU A 72 11.78 -4.25 -13.73
CA GLU A 72 11.58 -4.92 -15.02
C GLU A 72 12.71 -4.70 -16.02
N THR A 73 13.33 -3.51 -16.00
CA THR A 73 14.36 -3.12 -16.99
C THR A 73 15.77 -3.34 -16.50
N GLY A 74 15.98 -3.46 -15.19
CA GLY A 74 17.31 -3.53 -14.59
C GLY A 74 18.10 -2.22 -14.69
N THR A 75 17.45 -1.10 -15.03
CA THR A 75 18.08 0.21 -15.24
C THR A 75 17.39 1.28 -14.41
N ASN A 76 18.15 2.28 -13.97
CA ASN A 76 17.57 3.42 -13.27
C ASN A 76 16.63 4.22 -14.17
N VAL A 77 15.47 4.60 -13.68
CA VAL A 77 14.45 5.37 -14.38
C VAL A 77 14.43 6.80 -13.84
N SER A 78 14.70 7.77 -14.75
CA SER A 78 14.52 9.19 -14.43
C SER A 78 13.02 9.54 -14.43
N CYS A 79 12.63 10.39 -13.49
CA CYS A 79 11.28 10.96 -13.47
C CYS A 79 10.98 11.94 -14.62
N ASP A 80 11.93 12.20 -15.50
CA ASP A 80 11.74 13.01 -16.71
C ASP A 80 11.59 12.14 -17.98
N THR A 81 11.57 10.83 -17.80
CA THR A 81 11.46 9.87 -18.91
C THR A 81 10.09 10.00 -19.61
N ILE A 82 10.13 10.05 -20.94
CA ILE A 82 8.93 9.94 -21.80
C ILE A 82 9.17 8.80 -22.78
N THR A 83 8.46 7.70 -22.60
CA THR A 83 8.56 6.51 -23.45
C THR A 83 7.32 5.62 -23.30
N TYR A 84 7.13 4.70 -24.23
CA TYR A 84 6.16 3.63 -24.03
C TYR A 84 6.82 2.46 -23.32
N HIS A 85 6.14 1.94 -22.31
CA HIS A 85 6.53 0.70 -21.63
C HIS A 85 5.44 -0.35 -21.75
N THR A 86 5.83 -1.59 -22.00
CA THR A 86 4.92 -2.75 -21.96
C THR A 86 5.29 -3.59 -20.75
N PHE A 87 4.38 -3.67 -19.80
CA PHE A 87 4.58 -4.38 -18.55
C PHE A 87 4.71 -5.90 -18.78
N LYS A 88 5.69 -6.51 -18.12
CA LYS A 88 6.01 -7.94 -18.28
C LYS A 88 5.30 -8.82 -17.25
N HIS A 89 4.80 -8.23 -16.16
CA HIS A 89 4.19 -8.91 -15.03
C HIS A 89 2.82 -8.32 -14.68
N ASP A 90 2.02 -9.08 -13.95
CA ASP A 90 0.84 -8.57 -13.27
C ASP A 90 1.23 -7.95 -11.95
N TYR A 91 0.58 -6.84 -11.60
CA TYR A 91 0.87 -6.10 -10.38
C TYR A 91 -0.37 -6.00 -9.51
N TYR A 92 -0.14 -5.84 -8.21
CA TYR A 92 -1.16 -5.68 -7.21
C TYR A 92 -0.86 -4.47 -6.34
N TYR A 93 -1.91 -3.85 -5.83
CA TYR A 93 -1.82 -2.77 -4.86
C TYR A 93 -2.61 -3.19 -3.62
N LEU A 94 -1.91 -3.75 -2.63
CA LEU A 94 -2.48 -4.44 -1.49
C LEU A 94 -2.49 -3.52 -0.27
N CYS A 95 -3.68 -3.27 0.29
CA CYS A 95 -3.85 -2.39 1.45
C CYS A 95 -4.52 -3.15 2.60
N GLY A 96 -4.00 -2.93 3.81
CA GLY A 96 -4.68 -3.37 5.02
C GLY A 96 -5.90 -2.49 5.32
N ASP A 97 -6.93 -3.07 5.90
CA ASP A 97 -8.16 -2.39 6.30
C ASP A 97 -7.98 -1.44 7.50
N ASN A 98 -6.97 -1.67 8.33
CA ASN A 98 -6.59 -0.77 9.42
C ASN A 98 -5.63 0.32 8.91
N VAL A 99 -6.19 1.31 8.21
CA VAL A 99 -5.47 2.28 7.37
C VAL A 99 -4.26 2.93 8.05
N LEU A 100 -4.43 3.48 9.25
CA LEU A 100 -3.37 4.22 9.94
C LEU A 100 -2.40 3.33 10.73
N ASN A 101 -2.65 2.03 10.79
CA ASN A 101 -1.81 1.06 11.49
C ASN A 101 -1.43 -0.12 10.59
N SER A 102 -1.33 0.15 9.30
CA SER A 102 -0.93 -0.83 8.29
C SER A 102 0.28 -0.31 7.54
N CYS A 103 1.34 -1.11 7.48
CA CYS A 103 2.48 -0.87 6.61
C CYS A 103 2.27 -1.69 5.34
N ASP A 104 1.73 -1.08 4.29
CA ASP A 104 1.25 -1.74 3.08
C ASP A 104 1.60 -0.97 1.79
N ALA A 105 0.97 -1.29 0.67
CA ALA A 105 1.28 -0.70 -0.63
C ALA A 105 1.16 0.84 -0.67
N ARG A 106 0.45 1.44 0.26
CA ARG A 106 0.41 2.90 0.42
C ARG A 106 1.77 3.49 0.79
N TYR A 107 2.70 2.65 1.27
CA TYR A 107 4.07 3.05 1.60
C TYR A 107 5.10 2.58 0.58
N TRP A 108 5.01 1.35 0.07
CA TRP A 108 6.02 0.81 -0.85
C TRP A 108 5.57 0.70 -2.31
N GLY A 109 4.27 0.87 -2.62
CA GLY A 109 3.75 0.83 -3.97
C GLY A 109 3.33 -0.56 -4.45
N PHE A 110 3.56 -0.83 -5.71
CA PHE A 110 3.09 -2.04 -6.39
C PHE A 110 3.87 -3.29 -5.99
N VAL A 111 3.16 -4.42 -5.97
CA VAL A 111 3.72 -5.75 -5.70
C VAL A 111 3.56 -6.61 -6.96
N PRO A 112 4.63 -7.13 -7.56
CA PRO A 112 4.53 -8.11 -8.64
C PRO A 112 3.87 -9.41 -8.16
N GLU A 113 3.10 -10.07 -9.02
CA GLU A 113 2.38 -11.31 -8.68
C GLU A 113 3.30 -12.40 -8.11
N GLU A 114 4.51 -12.53 -8.61
CA GLU A 114 5.48 -13.53 -8.16
C GLU A 114 5.96 -13.36 -6.71
N TYR A 115 5.71 -12.20 -6.09
CA TYR A 115 5.95 -11.98 -4.66
C TYR A 115 4.74 -12.33 -3.78
N ILE A 116 3.61 -12.73 -4.37
CA ILE A 116 2.42 -13.17 -3.65
C ILE A 116 2.58 -14.66 -3.34
N ILE A 117 2.84 -14.98 -2.08
CA ILE A 117 3.06 -16.37 -1.64
C ILE A 117 1.75 -17.17 -1.64
N GLY A 118 0.62 -16.53 -1.35
CA GLY A 118 -0.69 -17.18 -1.30
C GLY A 118 -1.76 -16.36 -0.60
N VAL A 119 -2.93 -16.96 -0.46
CA VAL A 119 -4.10 -16.38 0.19
C VAL A 119 -4.32 -17.05 1.53
N VAL A 120 -4.57 -16.25 2.58
CA VAL A 120 -4.92 -16.78 3.90
C VAL A 120 -6.33 -17.37 3.83
N THR A 121 -6.47 -18.63 4.16
CA THR A 121 -7.76 -19.34 4.15
C THR A 121 -8.29 -19.65 5.54
N HIS A 122 -7.41 -19.78 6.52
CA HIS A 122 -7.79 -20.15 7.89
C HIS A 122 -6.98 -19.40 8.94
N ILE A 123 -7.64 -19.07 10.04
CA ILE A 123 -7.01 -18.54 11.25
C ILE A 123 -6.79 -19.71 12.20
N THR A 124 -5.55 -20.11 12.44
CA THR A 124 -5.23 -21.22 13.35
C THR A 124 -5.47 -20.86 14.82
N TYR A 125 -5.10 -19.63 15.21
CA TYR A 125 -5.43 -19.08 16.53
C TYR A 125 -5.40 -17.56 16.49
N SER A 126 -6.12 -16.91 17.41
CA SER A 126 -6.14 -15.46 17.55
C SER A 126 -6.09 -15.07 19.02
N ILE A 127 -5.16 -14.18 19.39
CA ILE A 127 -4.99 -13.66 20.73
C ILE A 127 -5.36 -12.18 20.77
N ASN A 128 -6.07 -11.76 21.80
CA ASN A 128 -6.32 -10.35 22.05
C ASN A 128 -5.01 -9.68 22.53
N PRO A 129 -4.47 -8.69 21.81
CA PRO A 129 -3.18 -8.09 22.15
C PRO A 129 -3.18 -7.30 23.47
N TYR A 130 -4.35 -6.87 23.92
CA TYR A 130 -4.48 -6.10 25.17
C TYR A 130 -4.67 -6.97 26.39
N THR A 131 -5.34 -8.11 26.25
CA THR A 131 -5.67 -8.99 27.39
C THR A 131 -4.87 -10.28 27.43
N GLY A 132 -4.14 -10.61 26.37
CA GLY A 132 -3.42 -11.87 26.21
C GLY A 132 -4.32 -13.12 26.11
N ARG A 133 -5.64 -12.93 26.07
CA ARG A 133 -6.61 -14.05 26.04
C ARG A 133 -6.87 -14.53 24.62
N LEU A 134 -7.10 -15.84 24.50
CA LEU A 134 -7.51 -16.47 23.23
C LEU A 134 -8.89 -15.93 22.81
N ARG A 135 -9.02 -15.60 21.52
CA ARG A 135 -10.30 -15.24 20.89
C ARG A 135 -10.90 -16.49 20.26
N ASN A 136 -11.73 -17.20 21.00
CA ASN A 136 -12.33 -18.47 20.54
C ASN A 136 -13.16 -18.27 19.28
N GLU A 137 -13.85 -17.13 19.17
CA GLU A 137 -14.69 -16.76 18.02
C GLU A 137 -13.91 -16.52 16.70
N ARG A 138 -12.58 -16.39 16.81
CA ARG A 138 -11.66 -16.20 15.66
C ARG A 138 -10.63 -17.31 15.53
N THR A 139 -10.61 -18.29 16.41
CA THR A 139 -9.66 -19.40 16.40
C THR A 139 -10.27 -20.56 15.59
N PHE A 140 -9.45 -21.20 14.74
CA PHE A 140 -9.86 -22.27 13.80
C PHE A 140 -11.00 -21.85 12.87
N LYS A 141 -10.97 -20.59 12.43
CA LYS A 141 -11.99 -20.03 11.55
C LYS A 141 -11.50 -19.93 10.10
N HIS A 142 -12.36 -20.25 9.17
CA HIS A 142 -12.18 -19.93 7.76
C HIS A 142 -12.34 -18.42 7.54
N VAL A 143 -11.48 -17.82 6.71
CA VAL A 143 -11.50 -16.37 6.38
C VAL A 143 -12.39 -16.14 5.17
#